data_80fb663c9751899ba7bc252bf65664a7
#
_entry.id   80fb663c9751899ba7bc252bf65664a7
#
_cell.length_a   1.000
_cell.length_b   1.000
_cell.length_c   1.000
_cell.angle_alpha   90.00
_cell.angle_beta   90.00
_cell.angle_gamma   90.00
#
_symmetry.space_group_name_H-M   'P 1'
#
loop_
_entity.id
_entity.type
_entity.pdbx_description
1 polymer ?
#
loop_
_entity_poly.entity_id
_entity_poly.type
_entity_poly.pdbx_seq_one_letter_code
_entity_poly.pdbx_strand_id
1 'polypeptide(L)'
;MVRTVFLVFLLMPSALWAADFKLAFPVDCTLGRDCVIQNYVDLDPGEGWRDYNCGSLTYDGHKGTDIRIRDYRAMAEGVAVLAAADGIVSGARNDMDDRPPGVSYEDYLRKISGKECGNGVVLVHDDGYQTQYCHLKKGSVAVKKGGRVSEGDLLGFIGMSGKTQFPHLHISVRKGKRVIGPFIGRCSNSEHYLWKDDLGYTGTHLLKFGFSDAPQTLDSIEAGESPLLISTSEALLFWANVVDIRKGDRQEMTIRKPDGSLLAQNSQTIEQSKVNWLSYVGKKRPQGGWPTGIYSAVYSLEREAETVVRQEAEIEVR
;
A
#
# COMPACT_ATOMS: atom_id res chain seq x y z
N MET A 1 -33.47 -69.66 -29.70
CA MET A 1 -32.91 -69.24 -28.43
C MET A 1 -32.24 -67.87 -28.64
N VAL A 2 -32.90 -66.76 -28.31
CA VAL A 2 -32.37 -65.40 -28.45
C VAL A 2 -31.72 -65.05 -27.10
N ARG A 3 -30.41 -64.79 -27.05
CA ARG A 3 -29.69 -64.32 -25.88
C ARG A 3 -29.74 -62.80 -25.83
N THR A 4 -30.48 -62.24 -24.91
CA THR A 4 -30.52 -60.81 -24.61
C THR A 4 -29.27 -60.47 -23.77
N VAL A 5 -28.38 -59.61 -24.33
CA VAL A 5 -27.22 -59.07 -23.61
C VAL A 5 -27.66 -57.75 -22.97
N PHE A 6 -27.70 -57.69 -21.61
CA PHE A 6 -27.89 -56.48 -20.87
C PHE A 6 -26.54 -55.74 -20.74
N LEU A 7 -26.45 -54.60 -21.40
CA LEU A 7 -25.32 -53.66 -21.25
C LEU A 7 -25.57 -52.82 -19.99
N VAL A 8 -24.81 -53.10 -18.91
CA VAL A 8 -24.82 -52.26 -17.70
C VAL A 8 -23.90 -51.07 -17.93
N PHE A 9 -24.46 -49.87 -18.12
CA PHE A 9 -23.73 -48.62 -18.09
C PHE A 9 -23.37 -48.25 -16.65
N LEU A 10 -22.10 -48.44 -16.26
CA LEU A 10 -21.51 -47.91 -15.06
C LEU A 10 -21.35 -46.36 -15.23
N LEU A 11 -22.26 -45.59 -14.60
CA LEU A 11 -22.08 -44.15 -14.42
C LEU A 11 -20.95 -43.97 -13.39
N MET A 12 -19.74 -43.64 -13.88
CA MET A 12 -18.66 -43.17 -13.01
C MET A 12 -19.05 -41.73 -12.51
N PRO A 13 -19.08 -41.51 -11.20
CA PRO A 13 -19.24 -40.17 -10.69
C PRO A 13 -18.03 -39.34 -11.15
N SER A 14 -18.27 -38.32 -11.95
CA SER A 14 -17.27 -37.29 -12.22
C SER A 14 -16.98 -36.61 -10.87
N ALA A 15 -15.79 -36.86 -10.31
CA ALA A 15 -15.28 -36.09 -9.21
C ALA A 15 -15.12 -34.66 -9.72
N LEU A 16 -16.04 -33.77 -9.36
CA LEU A 16 -15.85 -32.33 -9.47
C LEU A 16 -14.68 -32.03 -8.51
N TRP A 17 -13.50 -31.85 -9.07
CA TRP A 17 -12.41 -31.24 -8.32
C TRP A 17 -12.87 -29.81 -8.01
N ALA A 18 -13.10 -29.54 -6.73
CA ALA A 18 -13.31 -28.17 -6.29
C ALA A 18 -12.08 -27.38 -6.74
N ALA A 19 -12.28 -26.36 -7.57
CA ALA A 19 -11.20 -25.48 -7.98
C ALA A 19 -10.63 -24.83 -6.72
N ASP A 20 -9.30 -24.83 -6.56
CA ASP A 20 -8.64 -24.17 -5.45
C ASP A 20 -9.09 -22.71 -5.38
N PHE A 21 -9.51 -22.27 -4.18
CA PHE A 21 -9.91 -20.87 -3.96
C PHE A 21 -8.76 -19.92 -4.33
N LYS A 22 -9.03 -18.99 -5.23
CA LYS A 22 -8.08 -17.98 -5.71
C LYS A 22 -8.68 -16.59 -5.68
N LEU A 23 -7.82 -15.59 -5.53
CA LEU A 23 -8.15 -14.18 -5.45
C LEU A 23 -7.58 -13.44 -6.67
N ALA A 24 -8.41 -12.70 -7.38
CA ALA A 24 -7.97 -11.68 -8.32
C ALA A 24 -7.45 -10.46 -7.55
N PHE A 25 -6.57 -9.68 -8.17
CA PHE A 25 -6.08 -8.44 -7.56
C PHE A 25 -7.23 -7.43 -7.40
N PRO A 26 -7.51 -6.91 -6.17
CA PRO A 26 -8.77 -6.26 -5.85
C PRO A 26 -8.76 -4.74 -6.07
N VAL A 27 -7.80 -4.17 -6.77
CA VAL A 27 -7.68 -2.72 -7.00
C VAL A 27 -7.46 -2.46 -8.49
N ASP A 28 -8.21 -1.52 -9.04
CA ASP A 28 -8.03 -1.09 -10.43
C ASP A 28 -6.83 -0.16 -10.57
N CYS A 29 -5.64 -0.77 -10.55
CA CYS A 29 -4.35 -0.09 -10.71
C CYS A 29 -3.28 -1.05 -11.25
N THR A 30 -2.16 -0.49 -11.70
CA THR A 30 -0.98 -1.28 -12.09
C THR A 30 0.00 -1.32 -10.93
N LEU A 31 0.18 -2.50 -10.33
CA LEU A 31 1.11 -2.71 -9.23
C LEU A 31 2.55 -2.31 -9.64
N GLY A 32 3.21 -1.55 -8.77
CA GLY A 32 4.54 -0.98 -9.02
C GLY A 32 4.56 0.33 -9.80
N ARG A 33 3.43 0.77 -10.38
CA ARG A 33 3.30 2.05 -11.09
C ARG A 33 2.35 3.03 -10.39
N ASP A 34 1.11 2.62 -10.16
CA ASP A 34 0.04 3.47 -9.62
C ASP A 34 -0.29 3.09 -8.17
N CYS A 35 0.05 1.88 -7.77
CA CYS A 35 -0.14 1.34 -6.44
C CYS A 35 1.00 0.39 -6.06
N VAL A 36 1.14 0.17 -4.77
CA VAL A 36 2.15 -0.76 -4.20
C VAL A 36 1.54 -1.52 -3.01
N ILE A 37 2.02 -2.74 -2.76
CA ILE A 37 1.73 -3.43 -1.50
C ILE A 37 2.70 -2.88 -0.47
N GLN A 38 2.19 -2.10 0.48
CA GLN A 38 3.02 -1.47 1.51
C GLN A 38 3.18 -2.36 2.74
N ASN A 39 2.11 -3.04 3.18
CA ASN A 39 2.18 -3.93 4.32
C ASN A 39 1.49 -5.26 4.01
N TYR A 40 2.06 -6.34 4.55
CA TYR A 40 1.53 -7.69 4.52
C TYR A 40 0.90 -8.06 5.87
N VAL A 41 0.26 -9.23 5.95
CA VAL A 41 -0.24 -9.77 7.21
C VAL A 41 0.92 -9.99 8.18
N ASP A 42 0.72 -9.61 9.44
CA ASP A 42 1.64 -9.97 10.51
C ASP A 42 1.48 -11.45 10.88
N LEU A 43 2.57 -12.17 10.77
CA LEU A 43 2.65 -13.62 11.03
C LEU A 43 3.56 -13.95 12.22
N ASP A 44 3.96 -12.94 13.01
CA ASP A 44 4.58 -13.16 14.30
C ASP A 44 3.51 -13.51 15.35
N PRO A 45 3.65 -14.57 16.13
CA PRO A 45 2.69 -14.94 17.15
C PRO A 45 2.87 -14.16 18.47
N GLY A 46 3.91 -13.37 18.61
CA GLY A 46 4.29 -12.62 19.82
C GLY A 46 4.06 -11.11 19.69
N GLU A 47 4.83 -10.33 20.45
CA GLU A 47 4.81 -8.85 20.45
C GLU A 47 5.68 -8.24 19.33
N GLY A 48 6.29 -9.08 18.49
CA GLY A 48 7.03 -8.65 17.31
C GLY A 48 6.14 -8.54 16.09
N TRP A 49 6.77 -8.39 14.93
CA TRP A 49 6.09 -8.46 13.64
C TRP A 49 7.00 -9.04 12.57
N ARG A 50 6.43 -9.80 11.67
CA ARG A 50 7.09 -10.29 10.47
C ARG A 50 6.07 -10.63 9.39
N ASP A 51 6.41 -10.32 8.15
CA ASP A 51 5.63 -10.71 6.99
C ASP A 51 5.89 -12.17 6.57
N TYR A 52 5.20 -12.60 5.51
CA TYR A 52 5.29 -13.97 4.99
C TYR A 52 6.69 -14.36 4.48
N ASN A 53 7.53 -13.39 4.12
CA ASN A 53 8.91 -13.60 3.68
C ASN A 53 9.93 -13.43 4.82
N CYS A 54 9.46 -13.36 6.07
CA CYS A 54 10.23 -13.06 7.28
C CYS A 54 10.84 -11.65 7.30
N GLY A 55 10.30 -10.74 6.49
CA GLY A 55 10.69 -9.33 6.41
C GLY A 55 9.92 -8.45 7.37
N SER A 56 10.16 -7.15 7.28
CA SER A 56 9.60 -6.11 8.14
C SER A 56 8.46 -5.30 7.51
N LEU A 57 7.92 -5.71 6.34
CA LEU A 57 6.82 -5.01 5.67
C LEU A 57 5.47 -5.35 6.30
N THR A 58 5.36 -5.12 7.59
CA THR A 58 4.16 -5.26 8.40
C THR A 58 4.34 -4.55 9.75
N TYR A 59 3.36 -4.63 10.65
CA TYR A 59 3.43 -4.12 12.02
C TYR A 59 2.61 -5.04 12.94
N ASP A 60 2.90 -4.99 14.26
CA ASP A 60 2.28 -5.86 15.26
C ASP A 60 0.75 -5.85 15.15
N GLY A 61 0.19 -7.05 15.03
CA GLY A 61 -1.25 -7.32 14.93
C GLY A 61 -1.90 -6.93 13.59
N HIS A 62 -1.15 -6.65 12.53
CA HIS A 62 -1.70 -6.35 11.20
C HIS A 62 -2.37 -7.57 10.57
N LYS A 63 -3.65 -7.47 10.20
CA LYS A 63 -4.50 -8.60 9.80
C LYS A 63 -4.88 -8.61 8.32
N GLY A 64 -4.16 -7.88 7.48
CA GLY A 64 -4.47 -7.80 6.05
C GLY A 64 -3.26 -7.47 5.18
N THR A 65 -3.54 -7.26 3.92
CA THR A 65 -2.62 -6.71 2.94
C THR A 65 -3.05 -5.29 2.62
N ASP A 66 -2.12 -4.32 2.77
CA ASP A 66 -2.38 -2.93 2.46
C ASP A 66 -1.87 -2.62 1.05
N ILE A 67 -2.81 -2.36 0.15
CA ILE A 67 -2.55 -1.96 -1.22
C ILE A 67 -2.74 -0.45 -1.29
N ARG A 68 -1.63 0.28 -1.28
CA ARG A 68 -1.58 1.72 -1.24
C ARG A 68 -1.63 2.33 -2.64
N ILE A 69 -2.39 3.42 -2.80
CA ILE A 69 -2.35 4.32 -3.96
C ILE A 69 -1.45 5.53 -3.66
N ARG A 70 -1.13 6.32 -4.69
CA ARG A 70 -0.10 7.36 -4.58
C ARG A 70 -0.37 8.40 -3.49
N ASP A 71 -1.59 9.00 -3.44
CA ASP A 71 -1.89 10.15 -2.61
C ASP A 71 -3.40 10.47 -2.58
N TYR A 72 -3.77 11.55 -1.88
CA TYR A 72 -5.14 12.04 -1.83
C TYR A 72 -5.68 12.49 -3.20
N ARG A 73 -4.84 12.89 -4.12
CA ARG A 73 -5.26 13.27 -5.48
C ARG A 73 -5.75 12.05 -6.24
N ALA A 74 -4.97 10.96 -6.22
CA ALA A 74 -5.39 9.69 -6.81
C ALA A 74 -6.69 9.17 -6.14
N MET A 75 -6.83 9.33 -4.82
CA MET A 75 -8.07 9.01 -4.11
C MET A 75 -9.24 9.88 -4.56
N ALA A 76 -9.02 11.16 -4.82
CA ALA A 76 -10.07 12.08 -5.28
C ALA A 76 -10.54 11.76 -6.71
N GLU A 77 -9.60 11.40 -7.59
CA GLU A 77 -9.86 10.93 -8.96
C GLU A 77 -10.66 9.61 -8.96
N GLY A 78 -10.51 8.81 -7.92
CA GLY A 78 -11.24 7.57 -7.69
C GLY A 78 -10.51 6.34 -8.22
N VAL A 79 -10.05 5.47 -7.30
CA VAL A 79 -9.45 4.17 -7.61
C VAL A 79 -10.40 3.08 -7.14
N ALA A 80 -10.89 2.26 -8.08
CA ALA A 80 -11.91 1.26 -7.80
C ALA A 80 -11.36 0.11 -6.95
N VAL A 81 -12.21 -0.37 -6.03
CA VAL A 81 -12.03 -1.61 -5.28
C VAL A 81 -12.99 -2.65 -5.81
N LEU A 82 -12.44 -3.79 -6.20
CA LEU A 82 -13.13 -4.86 -6.89
C LEU A 82 -13.25 -6.11 -6.00
N ALA A 83 -14.27 -6.91 -6.23
CA ALA A 83 -14.41 -8.21 -5.59
C ALA A 83 -13.27 -9.14 -6.05
N ALA A 84 -12.47 -9.63 -5.11
CA ALA A 84 -11.34 -10.51 -5.42
C ALA A 84 -11.76 -11.93 -5.84
N ALA A 85 -13.00 -12.33 -5.57
CA ALA A 85 -13.59 -13.60 -5.97
C ALA A 85 -15.12 -13.51 -5.88
N ASP A 86 -15.82 -14.44 -6.51
CA ASP A 86 -17.27 -14.61 -6.38
C ASP A 86 -17.68 -14.78 -4.91
N GLY A 87 -18.80 -14.19 -4.52
CA GLY A 87 -19.25 -14.33 -3.14
C GLY A 87 -20.58 -13.68 -2.81
N ILE A 88 -20.94 -13.75 -1.54
CA ILE A 88 -22.14 -13.12 -0.99
C ILE A 88 -21.71 -12.04 0.01
N VAL A 89 -22.28 -10.84 -0.11
CA VAL A 89 -22.04 -9.74 0.82
C VAL A 89 -22.65 -10.07 2.18
N SER A 90 -21.82 -10.36 3.18
CA SER A 90 -22.27 -10.64 4.55
C SER A 90 -22.39 -9.38 5.38
N GLY A 91 -21.69 -8.30 5.02
CA GLY A 91 -21.72 -6.98 5.68
C GLY A 91 -21.22 -5.86 4.79
N ALA A 92 -21.76 -4.67 5.00
CA ALA A 92 -21.33 -3.45 4.33
C ALA A 92 -21.56 -2.23 5.24
N ARG A 93 -20.64 -1.26 5.20
CA ARG A 93 -20.72 0.07 5.85
C ARG A 93 -20.34 1.13 4.84
N ASN A 94 -21.03 2.29 4.82
CA ASN A 94 -20.87 3.30 3.79
C ASN A 94 -21.02 4.75 4.30
N ASP A 95 -21.13 4.97 5.59
CA ASP A 95 -21.54 6.24 6.20
C ASP A 95 -20.46 6.96 7.02
N MET A 96 -19.29 6.34 7.20
CA MET A 96 -18.19 6.94 7.94
C MET A 96 -17.46 7.97 7.09
N ASP A 97 -17.17 9.15 7.70
CA ASP A 97 -16.36 10.18 7.05
C ASP A 97 -14.91 9.72 6.82
N ASP A 98 -14.37 10.10 5.66
CA ASP A 98 -12.94 9.98 5.40
C ASP A 98 -12.17 10.98 6.28
N ARG A 99 -10.95 10.63 6.71
CA ARG A 99 -10.07 11.58 7.37
C ARG A 99 -9.64 12.66 6.37
N PRO A 100 -9.97 13.95 6.61
CA PRO A 100 -9.53 15.01 5.71
C PRO A 100 -8.00 15.23 5.79
N PRO A 101 -7.37 15.71 4.72
CA PRO A 101 -6.00 16.20 4.77
C PRO A 101 -5.84 17.26 5.88
N GLY A 102 -4.68 17.26 6.58
CA GLY A 102 -4.36 18.21 7.63
C GLY A 102 -5.03 17.97 8.99
N VAL A 103 -5.96 17.01 9.10
CA VAL A 103 -6.49 16.59 10.39
C VAL A 103 -5.52 15.62 11.05
N SER A 104 -5.14 15.91 12.31
CA SER A 104 -4.27 15.04 13.11
C SER A 104 -4.83 13.61 13.16
N TYR A 105 -3.95 12.64 12.96
CA TYR A 105 -4.32 11.22 13.00
C TYR A 105 -4.84 10.83 14.40
N GLU A 106 -4.20 11.31 15.46
CA GLU A 106 -4.62 11.02 16.83
C GLU A 106 -6.00 11.61 17.14
N ASP A 107 -6.32 12.84 16.69
CA ASP A 107 -7.63 13.45 16.86
C ASP A 107 -8.73 12.68 16.13
N TYR A 108 -8.40 12.18 14.95
CA TYR A 108 -9.33 11.36 14.19
C TYR A 108 -9.56 10.00 14.84
N LEU A 109 -8.51 9.34 15.34
CA LEU A 109 -8.62 8.04 16.03
C LEU A 109 -9.55 8.07 17.24
N ARG A 110 -9.56 9.18 18.00
CA ARG A 110 -10.46 9.35 19.15
C ARG A 110 -11.95 9.26 18.78
N LYS A 111 -12.29 9.56 17.52
CA LYS A 111 -13.68 9.59 17.02
C LYS A 111 -14.15 8.25 16.45
N ILE A 112 -13.24 7.32 16.13
CA ILE A 112 -13.57 6.11 15.37
C ILE A 112 -13.45 4.80 16.17
N SER A 113 -13.26 4.86 17.50
CA SER A 113 -13.07 3.66 18.34
C SER A 113 -14.09 2.56 18.04
N GLY A 114 -13.61 1.32 17.85
CA GLY A 114 -14.42 0.15 17.47
C GLY A 114 -14.89 0.13 16.01
N LYS A 115 -14.40 1.07 15.17
CA LYS A 115 -14.76 1.16 13.75
C LYS A 115 -13.50 1.27 12.85
N GLU A 116 -12.44 0.59 13.23
CA GLU A 116 -11.10 0.71 12.62
C GLU A 116 -11.10 0.41 11.11
N CYS A 117 -11.96 -0.52 10.65
CA CYS A 117 -12.13 -0.80 9.21
C CYS A 117 -12.72 0.37 8.43
N GLY A 118 -13.41 1.31 9.08
CA GLY A 118 -14.12 2.38 8.37
C GLY A 118 -15.29 1.88 7.53
N ASN A 119 -15.51 2.48 6.37
CA ASN A 119 -16.40 1.93 5.37
C ASN A 119 -15.78 0.69 4.73
N GLY A 120 -16.59 -0.29 4.41
CA GLY A 120 -16.05 -1.54 3.89
C GLY A 120 -17.11 -2.56 3.56
N VAL A 121 -16.65 -3.64 2.97
CA VAL A 121 -17.46 -4.79 2.54
C VAL A 121 -16.85 -6.06 3.09
N VAL A 122 -17.67 -7.01 3.50
CA VAL A 122 -17.26 -8.39 3.83
C VAL A 122 -17.96 -9.33 2.88
N LEU A 123 -17.18 -10.13 2.16
CA LEU A 123 -17.68 -11.20 1.30
C LEU A 123 -17.45 -12.56 1.97
N VAL A 124 -18.42 -13.45 1.82
CA VAL A 124 -18.31 -14.88 2.14
C VAL A 124 -18.23 -15.63 0.82
N HIS A 125 -17.21 -16.44 0.70
CA HIS A 125 -16.93 -17.26 -0.48
C HIS A 125 -17.23 -18.74 -0.18
N ASP A 126 -17.17 -19.56 -1.20
CA ASP A 126 -17.21 -21.00 -1.04
C ASP A 126 -15.99 -21.49 -0.23
N ASP A 127 -16.00 -22.72 0.25
CA ASP A 127 -14.95 -23.34 1.08
C ASP A 127 -14.63 -22.62 2.41
N GLY A 128 -15.55 -21.75 2.88
CA GLY A 128 -15.47 -21.06 4.17
C GLY A 128 -14.46 -19.92 4.23
N TYR A 129 -13.99 -19.43 3.07
CA TYR A 129 -13.21 -18.21 3.00
C TYR A 129 -14.08 -16.98 3.15
N GLN A 130 -13.47 -15.92 3.66
CA GLN A 130 -14.01 -14.57 3.74
C GLN A 130 -12.95 -13.57 3.34
N THR A 131 -13.36 -12.54 2.60
CA THR A 131 -12.56 -11.35 2.35
C THR A 131 -13.22 -10.11 2.95
N GLN A 132 -12.44 -9.24 3.57
CA GLN A 132 -12.91 -7.98 4.12
C GLN A 132 -12.12 -6.84 3.50
N TYR A 133 -12.82 -5.88 2.93
CA TYR A 133 -12.31 -4.70 2.24
C TYR A 133 -12.57 -3.49 3.12
N CYS A 134 -11.54 -2.79 3.57
CA CYS A 134 -11.63 -1.68 4.52
C CYS A 134 -11.15 -0.36 3.91
N HIS A 135 -11.41 0.73 4.64
CA HIS A 135 -11.00 2.09 4.32
C HIS A 135 -11.62 2.66 3.04
N LEU A 136 -12.80 2.15 2.64
CA LEU A 136 -13.49 2.65 1.46
C LEU A 136 -13.98 4.08 1.67
N LYS A 137 -14.04 4.84 0.57
CA LYS A 137 -14.51 6.23 0.53
C LYS A 137 -15.97 6.32 0.96
N LYS A 138 -16.30 7.34 1.77
CA LYS A 138 -17.67 7.58 2.20
C LYS A 138 -18.63 7.67 1.00
N GLY A 139 -19.74 6.96 1.09
CA GLY A 139 -20.77 6.98 0.05
C GLY A 139 -20.45 6.17 -1.19
N SER A 140 -19.27 5.54 -1.29
CA SER A 140 -18.81 4.84 -2.50
C SER A 140 -19.17 3.35 -2.55
N VAL A 141 -19.56 2.74 -1.43
CA VAL A 141 -19.88 1.31 -1.40
C VAL A 141 -21.08 0.99 -2.28
N ALA A 142 -20.86 0.20 -3.32
CA ALA A 142 -21.81 -0.08 -4.40
C ALA A 142 -22.72 -1.29 -4.13
N VAL A 143 -22.42 -2.07 -3.08
CA VAL A 143 -23.10 -3.35 -2.80
C VAL A 143 -23.83 -3.32 -1.45
N LYS A 144 -24.82 -4.22 -1.28
CA LYS A 144 -25.62 -4.33 -0.06
C LYS A 144 -25.57 -5.73 0.51
N LYS A 145 -25.70 -5.84 1.83
CA LYS A 145 -25.78 -7.13 2.54
C LYS A 145 -26.84 -8.06 1.90
N GLY A 146 -26.46 -9.31 1.67
CA GLY A 146 -27.24 -10.34 1.01
C GLY A 146 -27.10 -10.36 -0.51
N GLY A 147 -26.48 -9.33 -1.12
CA GLY A 147 -26.18 -9.29 -2.56
C GLY A 147 -25.14 -10.34 -2.94
N ARG A 148 -25.26 -10.88 -4.15
CA ARG A 148 -24.26 -11.71 -4.78
C ARG A 148 -23.36 -10.81 -5.64
N VAL A 149 -22.05 -11.08 -5.62
CA VAL A 149 -21.05 -10.44 -6.47
C VAL A 149 -20.25 -11.50 -7.21
N SER A 150 -19.82 -11.15 -8.41
CA SER A 150 -18.84 -11.89 -9.18
C SER A 150 -17.45 -11.26 -9.00
N GLU A 151 -16.41 -12.05 -9.21
CA GLU A 151 -15.04 -11.55 -9.28
C GLU A 151 -14.96 -10.36 -10.27
N GLY A 152 -14.28 -9.29 -9.85
CA GLY A 152 -14.17 -8.06 -10.64
C GLY A 152 -15.33 -7.07 -10.50
N ASP A 153 -16.42 -7.43 -9.81
CA ASP A 153 -17.51 -6.50 -9.55
C ASP A 153 -17.07 -5.34 -8.64
N LEU A 154 -17.54 -4.14 -8.93
CA LEU A 154 -17.24 -2.93 -8.15
C LEU A 154 -17.82 -3.05 -6.74
N LEU A 155 -16.95 -2.95 -5.72
CA LEU A 155 -17.34 -2.86 -4.32
C LEU A 155 -17.42 -1.43 -3.80
N GLY A 156 -16.59 -0.53 -4.33
CA GLY A 156 -16.49 0.88 -3.94
C GLY A 156 -15.18 1.50 -4.43
N PHE A 157 -14.77 2.59 -3.81
CA PHE A 157 -13.52 3.29 -4.12
C PHE A 157 -12.64 3.38 -2.87
N ILE A 158 -11.30 3.43 -3.08
CA ILE A 158 -10.35 3.66 -1.99
C ILE A 158 -10.62 5.02 -1.34
N GLY A 159 -10.61 5.04 -0.01
CA GLY A 159 -10.82 6.22 0.83
C GLY A 159 -9.84 6.33 1.98
N MET A 160 -10.28 7.08 3.00
CA MET A 160 -9.54 7.35 4.23
C MET A 160 -10.40 7.16 5.47
N SER A 161 -11.47 6.36 5.39
CA SER A 161 -12.34 6.06 6.53
C SER A 161 -11.70 5.01 7.45
N GLY A 162 -11.89 5.14 8.76
CA GLY A 162 -11.36 4.20 9.73
C GLY A 162 -9.89 4.47 10.13
N LYS A 163 -9.22 3.47 10.69
CA LYS A 163 -7.85 3.60 11.21
C LYS A 163 -6.83 3.53 10.08
N THR A 164 -6.62 4.64 9.38
CA THR A 164 -5.68 4.74 8.26
C THR A 164 -4.91 6.06 8.27
N GLN A 165 -3.65 6.04 7.84
CA GLN A 165 -2.77 7.20 7.74
C GLN A 165 -2.61 7.68 6.29
N PHE A 166 -2.89 6.84 5.30
CA PHE A 166 -2.73 7.12 3.87
C PHE A 166 -3.81 6.39 3.05
N PRO A 167 -4.13 6.85 1.83
CA PRO A 167 -5.12 6.20 0.98
C PRO A 167 -4.67 4.80 0.56
N HIS A 168 -5.41 3.76 0.96
CA HIS A 168 -5.15 2.37 0.60
C HIS A 168 -6.39 1.49 0.73
N LEU A 169 -6.37 0.35 0.09
CA LEU A 169 -7.24 -0.77 0.42
C LEU A 169 -6.53 -1.65 1.46
N HIS A 170 -7.15 -1.88 2.61
CA HIS A 170 -6.79 -2.97 3.51
C HIS A 170 -7.69 -4.17 3.20
N ILE A 171 -7.12 -5.25 2.67
CA ILE A 171 -7.85 -6.50 2.43
C ILE A 171 -7.40 -7.59 3.40
N SER A 172 -8.33 -8.10 4.21
CA SER A 172 -8.10 -9.28 5.07
C SER A 172 -8.71 -10.52 4.45
N VAL A 173 -7.98 -11.63 4.50
CA VAL A 173 -8.47 -12.97 4.13
C VAL A 173 -8.60 -13.81 5.38
N ARG A 174 -9.72 -14.51 5.54
CA ARG A 174 -9.96 -15.42 6.68
C ARG A 174 -10.50 -16.76 6.19
N LYS A 175 -10.17 -17.82 6.95
CA LYS A 175 -10.86 -19.11 6.87
C LYS A 175 -11.37 -19.46 8.25
N GLY A 176 -12.67 -19.41 8.43
CA GLY A 176 -13.30 -19.41 9.75
C GLY A 176 -12.85 -18.22 10.58
N LYS A 177 -12.24 -18.46 11.77
CA LYS A 177 -11.72 -17.40 12.64
C LYS A 177 -10.26 -17.04 12.38
N ARG A 178 -9.55 -17.81 11.55
CA ARG A 178 -8.12 -17.64 11.31
C ARG A 178 -7.87 -16.62 10.21
N VAL A 179 -6.98 -15.67 10.47
CA VAL A 179 -6.43 -14.78 9.44
C VAL A 179 -5.42 -15.56 8.60
N ILE A 180 -5.55 -15.44 7.28
CA ILE A 180 -4.69 -16.11 6.29
C ILE A 180 -3.88 -15.04 5.55
N GLY A 181 -2.56 -15.20 5.54
CA GLY A 181 -1.69 -14.46 4.63
C GLY A 181 -1.82 -15.06 3.22
N PRO A 182 -2.26 -14.29 2.22
CA PRO A 182 -2.53 -14.84 0.88
C PRO A 182 -1.26 -15.12 0.05
N PHE A 183 -0.08 -14.94 0.63
CA PHE A 183 1.23 -15.14 0.02
C PHE A 183 1.95 -16.36 0.59
N ILE A 184 2.87 -16.94 -0.19
CA ILE A 184 3.74 -18.04 0.23
C ILE A 184 5.18 -17.54 0.35
N GLY A 185 5.82 -17.89 1.45
CA GLY A 185 7.20 -17.60 1.77
C GLY A 185 7.66 -18.38 2.99
N ARG A 186 8.87 -18.09 3.47
CA ARG A 186 9.50 -18.83 4.57
C ARG A 186 8.71 -18.75 5.90
N CYS A 187 7.97 -17.68 6.11
CA CYS A 187 7.20 -17.41 7.32
C CYS A 187 5.67 -17.42 7.06
N SER A 188 5.21 -17.95 5.93
CA SER A 188 3.78 -17.96 5.61
C SER A 188 2.99 -18.85 6.55
N ASN A 189 1.71 -18.53 6.73
CA ASN A 189 0.75 -19.34 7.47
C ASN A 189 -0.31 -19.99 6.55
N SER A 190 -0.14 -19.88 5.24
CA SER A 190 -0.94 -20.51 4.20
C SER A 190 -0.17 -21.65 3.56
N GLU A 191 -0.87 -22.71 3.17
CA GLU A 191 -0.31 -23.85 2.43
C GLU A 191 -0.25 -23.55 0.92
N HIS A 192 -1.05 -22.58 0.45
CA HIS A 192 -1.19 -22.24 -0.95
C HIS A 192 -1.09 -20.73 -1.17
N TYR A 193 -0.48 -20.34 -2.28
CA TYR A 193 -0.54 -18.98 -2.80
C TYR A 193 -1.97 -18.70 -3.28
N LEU A 194 -2.65 -17.72 -2.68
CA LEU A 194 -4.08 -17.49 -2.94
C LEU A 194 -4.33 -16.52 -4.09
N TRP A 195 -3.36 -15.71 -4.53
CA TRP A 195 -3.56 -14.82 -5.68
C TRP A 195 -3.54 -15.61 -6.99
N LYS A 196 -4.30 -15.16 -7.99
CA LYS A 196 -4.29 -15.70 -9.34
C LYS A 196 -2.99 -15.38 -10.06
N ASP A 197 -2.52 -14.14 -9.89
CA ASP A 197 -1.30 -13.63 -10.50
C ASP A 197 -0.16 -13.62 -9.48
N ASP A 198 1.08 -13.75 -9.94
CA ASP A 198 2.24 -13.55 -9.08
C ASP A 198 2.44 -12.05 -8.83
N LEU A 199 2.10 -11.59 -7.63
CA LEU A 199 2.23 -10.20 -7.23
C LEU A 199 3.65 -9.83 -6.77
N GLY A 200 4.55 -10.81 -6.68
CA GLY A 200 5.90 -10.63 -6.19
C GLY A 200 5.98 -10.19 -4.71
N TYR A 201 7.18 -9.93 -4.25
CA TYR A 201 7.45 -9.31 -2.95
C TYR A 201 7.90 -7.87 -3.18
N THR A 202 7.14 -6.91 -2.67
CA THR A 202 7.53 -5.51 -2.70
C THR A 202 8.65 -5.31 -1.67
N GLY A 203 9.87 -5.18 -2.13
CA GLY A 203 11.01 -4.89 -1.26
C GLY A 203 11.17 -3.39 -0.98
N THR A 204 12.39 -3.00 -0.61
CA THR A 204 12.75 -1.60 -0.41
C THR A 204 12.53 -0.81 -1.71
N HIS A 205 11.74 0.26 -1.62
CA HIS A 205 11.46 1.12 -2.76
C HIS A 205 11.22 2.57 -2.34
N LEU A 206 11.44 3.48 -3.29
CA LEU A 206 11.11 4.89 -3.13
C LEU A 206 9.62 5.08 -3.40
N LEU A 207 8.90 5.53 -2.37
CA LEU A 207 7.46 5.76 -2.47
C LEU A 207 7.14 7.10 -3.12
N LYS A 208 7.82 8.15 -2.60
CA LYS A 208 7.65 9.54 -3.07
C LYS A 208 8.94 10.32 -2.86
N PHE A 209 9.13 11.36 -3.65
CA PHE A 209 10.23 12.32 -3.51
C PHE A 209 9.84 13.66 -4.12
N GLY A 210 10.56 14.70 -3.75
CA GLY A 210 10.34 16.02 -4.32
C GLY A 210 11.16 17.10 -3.66
N PHE A 211 10.92 18.34 -4.11
CA PHE A 211 11.48 19.53 -3.53
C PHE A 211 10.44 20.30 -2.73
N SER A 212 10.89 21.08 -1.75
CA SER A 212 10.04 21.94 -0.93
C SER A 212 10.80 23.14 -0.37
N ASP A 213 10.08 24.14 0.08
CA ASP A 213 10.62 25.33 0.76
C ASP A 213 10.53 25.23 2.30
N ALA A 214 9.96 24.13 2.79
CA ALA A 214 9.87 23.79 4.22
C ALA A 214 9.99 22.28 4.44
N PRO A 215 10.37 21.83 5.66
CA PRO A 215 10.35 20.42 6.02
C PRO A 215 8.95 19.83 5.83
N GLN A 216 8.89 18.67 5.18
CA GLN A 216 7.66 17.95 4.92
C GLN A 216 7.32 16.99 6.06
N THR A 217 6.03 16.77 6.26
CA THR A 217 5.46 15.69 7.07
C THR A 217 4.86 14.62 6.16
N LEU A 218 4.59 13.43 6.69
CA LEU A 218 3.89 12.41 5.90
C LEU A 218 2.50 12.91 5.46
N ASP A 219 1.79 13.65 6.32
CA ASP A 219 0.47 14.21 5.96
C ASP A 219 0.55 15.24 4.81
N SER A 220 1.56 16.13 4.80
CA SER A 220 1.76 17.09 3.69
C SER A 220 2.13 16.40 2.38
N ILE A 221 2.95 15.35 2.46
CA ILE A 221 3.32 14.53 1.30
C ILE A 221 2.10 13.78 0.74
N GLU A 222 1.24 13.27 1.63
CA GLU A 222 0.00 12.61 1.22
C GLU A 222 -1.01 13.57 0.60
N ALA A 223 -1.02 14.84 1.04
CA ALA A 223 -1.86 15.87 0.42
C ALA A 223 -1.46 16.15 -1.03
N GLY A 224 -0.24 15.77 -1.44
CA GLY A 224 0.23 15.94 -2.81
C GLY A 224 0.63 17.39 -3.14
N GLU A 225 0.88 18.21 -2.13
CA GLU A 225 1.30 19.59 -2.31
C GLU A 225 2.76 19.64 -2.80
N SER A 226 2.98 20.25 -3.94
CA SER A 226 4.31 20.57 -4.46
C SER A 226 4.44 22.09 -4.58
N PRO A 227 5.18 22.72 -3.68
CA PRO A 227 5.35 24.18 -3.73
C PRO A 227 6.11 24.60 -4.98
N LEU A 228 5.72 25.73 -5.54
CA LEU A 228 6.51 26.41 -6.55
C LEU A 228 7.72 27.07 -5.86
N LEU A 229 8.93 26.66 -6.22
CA LEU A 229 10.15 27.28 -5.71
C LEU A 229 10.50 28.52 -6.51
N ILE A 230 10.71 29.61 -5.81
CA ILE A 230 11.12 30.91 -6.37
C ILE A 230 12.39 31.39 -5.65
N SER A 231 13.05 32.40 -6.25
CA SER A 231 14.30 32.95 -5.70
C SER A 231 14.19 33.47 -4.26
N THR A 232 12.97 33.75 -3.78
CA THR A 232 12.68 34.20 -2.42
C THR A 232 12.16 33.12 -1.48
N SER A 233 12.04 31.84 -1.91
CA SER A 233 11.62 30.73 -1.05
C SER A 233 12.51 30.60 0.18
N GLU A 234 11.94 30.33 1.36
CA GLU A 234 12.61 30.32 2.67
C GLU A 234 13.70 29.26 2.77
N ALA A 235 13.52 28.13 2.10
CA ALA A 235 14.50 27.06 2.01
C ALA A 235 14.46 26.42 0.61
N LEU A 236 15.46 25.62 0.30
CA LEU A 236 15.45 24.65 -0.79
C LEU A 236 15.84 23.32 -0.22
N LEU A 237 14.85 22.43 -0.12
CA LEU A 237 14.97 21.10 0.45
C LEU A 237 14.62 20.06 -0.62
N PHE A 238 15.37 18.98 -0.67
CA PHE A 238 15.01 17.76 -1.37
C PHE A 238 14.66 16.70 -0.34
N TRP A 239 13.52 16.05 -0.48
CA TRP A 239 13.03 15.03 0.43
C TRP A 239 12.76 13.72 -0.32
N ALA A 240 12.87 12.61 0.40
CA ALA A 240 12.60 11.26 -0.09
C ALA A 240 11.87 10.44 0.98
N ASN A 241 10.82 9.74 0.59
CA ASN A 241 10.07 8.82 1.43
C ASN A 241 10.26 7.40 0.90
N VAL A 242 10.92 6.56 1.70
CA VAL A 242 11.33 5.19 1.36
C VAL A 242 10.60 4.19 2.24
N VAL A 243 10.19 3.07 1.67
CA VAL A 243 9.57 1.93 2.36
C VAL A 243 10.61 0.82 2.54
N ASP A 244 10.56 0.08 3.66
CA ASP A 244 11.44 -1.03 4.03
C ASP A 244 12.92 -0.63 4.10
N ILE A 245 13.22 0.48 4.77
CA ILE A 245 14.62 0.81 5.07
C ILE A 245 15.12 -0.07 6.23
N ARG A 246 16.35 -0.60 6.12
CA ARG A 246 16.87 -1.58 7.07
C ARG A 246 18.08 -1.07 7.80
N LYS A 247 18.25 -1.55 9.03
CA LYS A 247 19.49 -1.31 9.79
C LYS A 247 20.71 -1.75 8.98
N GLY A 248 21.70 -0.87 8.88
CA GLY A 248 22.91 -1.08 8.10
C GLY A 248 22.84 -0.50 6.68
N ASP A 249 21.66 -0.14 6.16
CA ASP A 249 21.56 0.59 4.90
C ASP A 249 22.31 1.92 4.98
N ARG A 250 22.96 2.31 3.89
CA ARG A 250 23.63 3.60 3.76
C ARG A 250 22.81 4.49 2.82
N GLN A 251 22.27 5.57 3.37
CA GLN A 251 21.53 6.58 2.61
C GLN A 251 22.46 7.74 2.26
N GLU A 252 22.35 8.24 1.02
CA GLU A 252 22.98 9.47 0.58
C GLU A 252 22.00 10.35 -0.18
N MET A 253 22.01 11.65 0.10
CA MET A 253 21.21 12.67 -0.57
C MET A 253 22.09 13.86 -0.95
N THR A 254 21.97 14.35 -2.19
CA THR A 254 22.72 15.52 -2.66
C THR A 254 21.79 16.48 -3.41
N ILE A 255 22.10 17.78 -3.33
CA ILE A 255 21.52 18.82 -4.19
C ILE A 255 22.66 19.58 -4.84
N ARG A 256 22.53 19.87 -6.14
CA ARG A 256 23.42 20.72 -6.91
C ARG A 256 22.69 21.95 -7.41
N LYS A 257 23.43 23.07 -7.49
CA LYS A 257 22.96 24.33 -8.06
C LYS A 257 22.97 24.30 -9.60
N PRO A 258 22.38 25.32 -10.27
CA PRO A 258 22.40 25.41 -11.73
C PRO A 258 23.80 25.44 -12.36
N ASP A 259 24.81 25.92 -11.62
CA ASP A 259 26.24 25.91 -12.04
C ASP A 259 26.96 24.56 -11.80
N GLY A 260 26.20 23.51 -11.34
CA GLY A 260 26.73 22.19 -11.02
C GLY A 260 27.42 22.08 -9.65
N SER A 261 27.65 23.20 -8.95
CA SER A 261 28.30 23.17 -7.63
C SER A 261 27.39 22.53 -6.57
N LEU A 262 27.99 21.91 -5.56
CA LEU A 262 27.27 21.27 -4.47
C LEU A 262 26.58 22.33 -3.59
N LEU A 263 25.25 22.20 -3.42
CA LEU A 263 24.47 23.01 -2.48
C LEU A 263 24.42 22.36 -1.09
N ALA A 264 24.04 21.09 -1.05
CA ALA A 264 23.88 20.34 0.19
C ALA A 264 24.11 18.84 -0.04
N GLN A 265 24.61 18.16 0.99
CA GLN A 265 24.80 16.71 1.00
C GLN A 265 24.55 16.18 2.41
N ASN A 266 23.93 15.02 2.50
CA ASN A 266 23.80 14.25 3.73
C ASN A 266 24.05 12.77 3.42
N SER A 267 24.87 12.12 4.24
CA SER A 267 25.10 10.66 4.18
C SER A 267 24.98 10.11 5.58
N GLN A 268 24.20 9.03 5.74
CA GLN A 268 24.01 8.37 7.04
C GLN A 268 23.82 6.87 6.91
N THR A 269 24.26 6.13 7.90
CA THR A 269 23.91 4.72 8.07
C THR A 269 22.65 4.62 8.91
N ILE A 270 21.73 3.76 8.50
CA ILE A 270 20.44 3.56 9.18
C ILE A 270 20.67 2.68 10.41
N GLU A 271 20.33 3.19 11.58
CA GLU A 271 20.54 2.50 12.86
C GLU A 271 19.42 1.51 13.22
N GLN A 272 18.20 1.72 12.68
CA GLN A 272 17.03 0.88 12.94
C GLN A 272 16.20 0.70 11.67
N SER A 273 15.75 -0.53 11.44
CA SER A 273 14.79 -0.82 10.35
C SER A 273 13.46 -0.13 10.58
N LYS A 274 12.88 0.43 9.51
CA LYS A 274 11.55 1.09 9.54
C LYS A 274 10.79 0.80 8.28
N VAL A 275 9.50 0.58 8.42
CA VAL A 275 8.58 0.37 7.27
C VAL A 275 8.47 1.65 6.43
N ASN A 276 8.48 2.82 7.07
CA ASN A 276 8.36 4.11 6.40
C ASN A 276 9.42 5.08 6.92
N TRP A 277 10.18 5.68 6.00
CA TRP A 277 11.31 6.54 6.29
C TRP A 277 11.26 7.80 5.44
N LEU A 278 11.07 8.94 6.10
CA LEU A 278 11.14 10.26 5.47
C LEU A 278 12.47 10.92 5.84
N SER A 279 13.20 11.37 4.83
CA SER A 279 14.46 12.11 4.99
C SER A 279 14.51 13.30 4.07
N TYR A 280 15.34 14.29 4.42
CA TYR A 280 15.56 15.47 3.61
C TYR A 280 16.97 16.02 3.77
N VAL A 281 17.41 16.78 2.75
CA VAL A 281 18.64 17.55 2.73
C VAL A 281 18.35 18.91 2.10
N GLY A 282 19.08 19.94 2.51
CA GLY A 282 18.94 21.26 1.91
C GLY A 282 19.53 22.38 2.73
N LYS A 283 19.20 23.61 2.38
CA LYS A 283 19.68 24.85 3.01
C LYS A 283 18.55 25.85 3.16
N LYS A 284 18.70 26.74 4.14
CA LYS A 284 17.93 27.99 4.24
C LYS A 284 18.39 28.95 3.15
N ARG A 285 17.50 29.87 2.77
CA ARG A 285 17.77 30.91 1.76
C ARG A 285 19.05 31.69 2.08
N PRO A 286 20.00 31.79 1.12
CA PRO A 286 21.19 32.62 1.29
C PRO A 286 20.83 34.10 1.24
N GLN A 287 21.71 34.95 1.73
CA GLN A 287 21.63 36.40 1.51
C GLN A 287 21.72 36.68 -0.02
N GLY A 288 20.75 37.39 -0.55
CA GLY A 288 20.62 37.64 -2.01
C GLY A 288 19.69 36.67 -2.74
N GLY A 289 19.06 35.71 -2.05
CA GLY A 289 18.10 34.75 -2.64
C GLY A 289 18.76 33.55 -3.32
N TRP A 290 17.92 32.71 -3.90
CA TRP A 290 18.35 31.55 -4.68
C TRP A 290 18.71 31.97 -6.10
N PRO A 291 19.87 31.56 -6.66
CA PRO A 291 20.10 31.65 -8.09
C PRO A 291 18.98 30.98 -8.87
N THR A 292 18.48 31.66 -9.89
CA THR A 292 17.46 31.08 -10.79
C THR A 292 18.07 30.03 -11.70
N GLY A 293 17.28 29.03 -12.08
CA GLY A 293 17.70 27.93 -12.94
C GLY A 293 17.36 26.55 -12.39
N ILE A 294 17.89 25.51 -13.03
CA ILE A 294 17.60 24.12 -12.70
C ILE A 294 18.54 23.63 -11.59
N TYR A 295 17.95 23.21 -10.49
CA TYR A 295 18.62 22.48 -9.41
C TYR A 295 18.39 20.99 -9.61
N SER A 296 19.42 20.19 -9.45
CA SER A 296 19.33 18.74 -9.50
C SER A 296 19.56 18.12 -8.14
N ALA A 297 18.90 17.00 -7.86
CA ALA A 297 19.10 16.22 -6.65
C ALA A 297 19.22 14.74 -6.97
N VAL A 298 19.93 14.02 -6.09
CA VAL A 298 20.04 12.56 -6.16
C VAL A 298 19.79 12.01 -4.77
N TYR A 299 18.94 10.99 -4.71
CA TYR A 299 18.79 10.08 -3.58
C TYR A 299 19.41 8.74 -3.94
N SER A 300 20.20 8.15 -3.07
CA SER A 300 20.65 6.76 -3.19
C SER A 300 20.56 6.03 -1.86
N LEU A 301 20.23 4.76 -1.93
CA LEU A 301 20.24 3.81 -0.80
C LEU A 301 21.05 2.57 -1.20
N GLU A 302 22.05 2.27 -0.42
CA GLU A 302 22.91 1.10 -0.60
C GLU A 302 22.66 0.11 0.53
N ARG A 303 22.61 -1.17 0.20
CA ARG A 303 22.55 -2.32 1.11
C ARG A 303 23.62 -3.31 0.72
N GLU A 304 24.51 -3.69 1.66
CA GLU A 304 25.61 -4.65 1.40
C GLU A 304 26.46 -4.25 0.17
N ALA A 305 26.70 -2.94 0.01
CA ALA A 305 27.43 -2.32 -1.10
C ALA A 305 26.70 -2.38 -2.47
N GLU A 306 25.45 -2.81 -2.52
CA GLU A 306 24.61 -2.76 -3.73
C GLU A 306 23.62 -1.60 -3.65
N THR A 307 23.44 -0.89 -4.77
CA THR A 307 22.43 0.17 -4.87
C THR A 307 21.03 -0.46 -4.98
N VAL A 308 20.21 -0.32 -3.93
CA VAL A 308 18.81 -0.81 -3.92
C VAL A 308 17.81 0.24 -4.37
N VAL A 309 18.13 1.53 -4.17
CA VAL A 309 17.31 2.65 -4.66
C VAL A 309 18.23 3.75 -5.16
N ARG A 310 17.95 4.26 -6.36
CA ARG A 310 18.56 5.48 -6.89
C ARG A 310 17.50 6.31 -7.62
N GLN A 311 17.38 7.58 -7.25
CA GLN A 311 16.44 8.52 -7.85
C GLN A 311 17.12 9.85 -8.10
N GLU A 312 16.91 10.37 -9.30
CA GLU A 312 17.30 11.72 -9.68
C GLU A 312 16.04 12.60 -9.80
N ALA A 313 16.20 13.86 -9.47
CA ALA A 313 15.11 14.84 -9.52
C ALA A 313 15.66 16.20 -9.92
N GLU A 314 14.83 17.00 -10.58
CA GLU A 314 15.15 18.36 -10.95
C GLU A 314 14.00 19.31 -10.58
N ILE A 315 14.33 20.55 -10.28
CA ILE A 315 13.39 21.64 -10.03
C ILE A 315 13.92 22.93 -10.62
N GLU A 316 13.06 23.69 -11.30
CA GLU A 316 13.38 25.04 -11.75
C GLU A 316 13.03 26.04 -10.64
N VAL A 317 14.00 26.83 -10.21
CA VAL A 317 13.81 28.00 -9.34
C VAL A 317 13.70 29.25 -10.23
N ARG A 318 12.58 29.97 -10.11
CA ARG A 318 12.22 31.14 -10.90
C ARG A 318 12.39 32.45 -10.14
#